data_23c6932f9b432163c21bd437d801235e
#
_entry.id   23c6932f9b432163c21bd437d801235e
#
_cell.length_a   1.000
_cell.length_b   1.000
_cell.length_c   1.000
_cell.angle_alpha   90.00
_cell.angle_beta   90.00
_cell.angle_gamma   90.00
#
_symmetry.space_group_name_H-M   'P 1'
#
loop_
_entity.id
_entity.type
_entity.pdbx_description
1 polymer ?
#
loop_
_entity_poly.entity_id
_entity_poly.type
_entity_poly.pdbx_seq_one_letter_code
_entity_poly.pdbx_strand_id
1 'polypeptide(L)'
;MANIQTWNGSATFSSGMTPFGFYDTDTQFQADAIKVSKFCGTRLGFPLMDVELQSGSFFACFEEAVTTYGNEVFQYKIRENYINLEGSSTGSTLNNQVTDPTLNRIIQISNHYGTEAGVGGNVTKYSGSLHLTSSVQTYDLDAWASQEGITGGIEVRRVFYEAPPAIQRYFDPYAGTGTGVQSLMSQFGFGQFSPGINFMMMPTSYDVQLLQGIEFNDQIRKSAYSFEIVNNNLKIFPIPTVPSGSDSHLWFEYYKQEDKNNINYNSAGGSLISNVGEVPYSNPTYNQINSVGRQWIFRYTLALAKELLAYIRGKYQVVPVPGSEATLNQADLLADSRTEKIDLMTNLREMLDQTSRGKQLEAKAKEADDVQNTLKSIPMVIYVG
;
A
#
# COMPACT_ATOMS: atom_id res chain seq x y z
N MET A 1 32.68 -5.82 -47.51
CA MET A 1 31.28 -6.13 -47.20
C MET A 1 31.25 -6.75 -45.82
N ALA A 2 30.47 -6.24 -44.90
CA ALA A 2 30.29 -6.89 -43.61
C ALA A 2 29.62 -8.24 -43.84
N ASN A 3 30.24 -9.32 -43.40
CA ASN A 3 29.69 -10.66 -43.54
C ASN A 3 28.44 -10.76 -42.66
N ILE A 4 27.29 -11.06 -43.25
CA ILE A 4 26.05 -11.26 -42.47
C ILE A 4 26.26 -12.52 -41.66
N GLN A 5 26.18 -12.40 -40.35
CA GLN A 5 26.34 -13.55 -39.47
C GLN A 5 25.02 -14.36 -39.45
N THR A 6 25.16 -15.64 -39.81
CA THR A 6 24.06 -16.60 -39.82
C THR A 6 24.10 -17.47 -38.56
N TRP A 7 22.94 -17.99 -38.16
CA TRP A 7 22.84 -18.88 -37.02
C TRP A 7 23.49 -20.24 -37.30
N ASN A 8 24.32 -20.69 -36.38
CA ASN A 8 25.13 -21.90 -36.55
C ASN A 8 24.42 -23.19 -36.06
N GLY A 9 23.16 -23.13 -35.69
CA GLY A 9 22.40 -24.30 -35.21
C GLY A 9 22.61 -24.65 -33.74
N SER A 10 23.51 -23.96 -33.04
CA SER A 10 23.75 -24.15 -31.62
C SER A 10 23.58 -22.84 -30.87
N ALA A 11 23.07 -22.91 -29.65
CA ALA A 11 22.92 -21.80 -28.74
C ALA A 11 23.42 -22.21 -27.36
N THR A 12 24.21 -21.36 -26.75
CA THR A 12 24.63 -21.44 -25.35
C THR A 12 24.12 -20.18 -24.66
N PHE A 13 23.49 -20.32 -23.53
CA PHE A 13 23.02 -19.19 -22.73
C PHE A 13 23.95 -18.96 -21.55
N SER A 14 24.30 -17.72 -21.29
CA SER A 14 24.98 -17.28 -20.08
C SER A 14 24.32 -16.02 -19.55
N SER A 15 24.40 -15.78 -18.25
CA SER A 15 23.87 -14.56 -17.63
C SER A 15 24.49 -13.32 -18.29
N GLY A 16 23.64 -12.32 -18.59
CA GLY A 16 24.00 -11.11 -19.31
C GLY A 16 23.82 -11.17 -20.84
N MET A 17 23.25 -12.26 -21.37
CA MET A 17 22.95 -12.38 -22.82
C MET A 17 21.60 -11.79 -23.21
N THR A 18 20.71 -11.49 -22.26
CA THR A 18 19.46 -10.81 -22.52
C THR A 18 19.60 -9.30 -22.31
N PRO A 19 18.83 -8.46 -23.03
CA PRO A 19 18.97 -7.00 -22.96
C PRO A 19 18.67 -6.41 -21.58
N PHE A 20 17.67 -6.93 -20.86
CA PHE A 20 17.25 -6.42 -19.55
C PHE A 20 17.69 -7.29 -18.38
N GLY A 21 17.98 -8.57 -18.61
CA GLY A 21 18.46 -9.49 -17.59
C GLY A 21 17.44 -9.90 -16.53
N PHE A 22 16.16 -9.67 -16.76
CA PHE A 22 15.09 -9.92 -15.76
C PHE A 22 15.00 -11.38 -15.33
N TYR A 23 15.33 -12.31 -16.22
CA TYR A 23 15.19 -13.75 -16.01
C TYR A 23 16.52 -14.51 -16.08
N ASP A 24 17.64 -13.82 -16.20
CA ASP A 24 18.95 -14.42 -16.40
C ASP A 24 19.39 -15.36 -15.29
N THR A 25 18.86 -15.17 -14.07
CA THR A 25 19.13 -16.01 -12.90
C THR A 25 18.23 -17.24 -12.80
N ASP A 26 17.14 -17.31 -13.58
CA ASP A 26 16.21 -18.44 -13.56
C ASP A 26 16.74 -19.59 -14.42
N THR A 27 17.04 -20.72 -13.79
CA THR A 27 17.60 -21.92 -14.44
C THR A 27 16.65 -22.51 -15.50
N GLN A 28 15.34 -22.41 -15.28
CA GLN A 28 14.36 -22.90 -16.23
C GLN A 28 14.28 -21.99 -17.47
N PHE A 29 14.39 -20.68 -17.28
CA PHE A 29 14.47 -19.72 -18.37
C PHE A 29 15.70 -19.99 -19.25
N GLN A 30 16.87 -20.20 -18.62
CA GLN A 30 18.12 -20.51 -19.34
C GLN A 30 17.99 -21.77 -20.19
N ALA A 31 17.43 -22.86 -19.62
CA ALA A 31 17.22 -24.11 -20.33
C ALA A 31 16.25 -23.97 -21.50
N ASP A 32 15.16 -23.23 -21.29
CA ASP A 32 14.13 -23.04 -22.30
C ASP A 32 14.58 -22.03 -23.38
N ALA A 33 15.39 -21.03 -23.07
CA ALA A 33 15.99 -20.11 -24.05
C ALA A 33 16.78 -20.86 -25.14
N ILE A 34 17.54 -21.88 -24.73
CA ILE A 34 18.28 -22.74 -25.67
C ILE A 34 17.35 -23.55 -26.58
N LYS A 35 16.28 -24.10 -26.01
CA LYS A 35 15.27 -24.86 -26.77
C LYS A 35 14.47 -23.97 -27.71
N VAL A 36 14.11 -22.76 -27.26
CA VAL A 36 13.35 -21.79 -28.06
C VAL A 36 14.18 -21.28 -29.24
N SER A 37 15.49 -21.03 -29.06
CA SER A 37 16.35 -20.63 -30.16
C SER A 37 16.44 -21.72 -31.26
N LYS A 38 16.53 -23.01 -30.86
CA LYS A 38 16.48 -24.14 -31.80
C LYS A 38 15.11 -24.24 -32.49
N PHE A 39 14.05 -24.09 -31.73
CA PHE A 39 12.66 -24.11 -32.27
C PHE A 39 12.46 -23.00 -33.29
N CYS A 40 12.81 -21.76 -32.96
CA CYS A 40 12.69 -20.63 -33.87
C CYS A 40 13.56 -20.80 -35.11
N GLY A 41 14.82 -21.21 -34.96
CA GLY A 41 15.71 -21.47 -36.09
C GLY A 41 15.19 -22.54 -37.07
N THR A 42 14.68 -23.65 -36.52
CA THR A 42 14.08 -24.72 -37.33
C THR A 42 12.81 -24.23 -38.06
N ARG A 43 11.98 -23.45 -37.42
CA ARG A 43 10.75 -22.87 -38.02
C ARG A 43 11.07 -21.82 -39.08
N LEU A 44 12.20 -21.13 -38.97
CA LEU A 44 12.67 -20.16 -39.95
C LEU A 44 13.41 -20.78 -41.15
N GLY A 45 13.61 -22.11 -41.14
CA GLY A 45 14.14 -22.88 -42.29
C GLY A 45 15.46 -23.57 -42.06
N PHE A 46 16.11 -23.41 -40.90
CA PHE A 46 17.36 -24.13 -40.60
C PHE A 46 17.13 -25.64 -40.50
N PRO A 47 17.97 -26.52 -41.03
CA PRO A 47 19.27 -26.27 -41.67
C PRO A 47 19.21 -26.13 -43.19
N LEU A 48 18.01 -26.14 -43.78
CA LEU A 48 17.84 -26.08 -45.24
C LEU A 48 18.19 -24.70 -45.82
N MET A 49 17.93 -23.66 -45.05
CA MET A 49 18.24 -22.27 -45.38
C MET A 49 18.98 -21.63 -44.22
N ASP A 50 19.93 -20.77 -44.55
CA ASP A 50 20.60 -19.95 -43.55
C ASP A 50 19.67 -18.93 -42.94
N VAL A 51 19.72 -18.80 -41.62
CA VAL A 51 18.92 -17.83 -40.85
C VAL A 51 19.83 -16.67 -40.42
N GLU A 52 19.51 -15.46 -40.89
CA GLU A 52 20.32 -14.25 -40.68
C GLU A 52 20.07 -13.65 -39.28
N LEU A 53 20.08 -14.50 -38.25
CA LEU A 53 19.93 -14.13 -36.86
C LEU A 53 21.04 -14.79 -36.01
N GLN A 54 21.37 -14.17 -34.91
CA GLN A 54 22.26 -14.75 -33.91
C GLN A 54 21.46 -15.31 -32.72
N SER A 55 22.09 -16.17 -31.91
CA SER A 55 21.49 -16.70 -30.69
C SER A 55 21.03 -15.62 -29.72
N GLY A 56 21.79 -14.53 -29.57
CA GLY A 56 21.42 -13.38 -28.77
C GLY A 56 20.12 -12.68 -29.19
N SER A 57 19.85 -12.64 -30.52
CA SER A 57 18.62 -12.10 -31.05
C SER A 57 17.38 -12.94 -30.62
N PHE A 58 17.51 -14.25 -30.61
CA PHE A 58 16.46 -15.14 -30.13
C PHE A 58 16.23 -14.99 -28.61
N PHE A 59 17.30 -14.81 -27.85
CA PHE A 59 17.19 -14.58 -26.39
C PHE A 59 16.53 -13.26 -26.06
N ALA A 60 16.84 -12.19 -26.81
CA ALA A 60 16.19 -10.91 -26.68
C ALA A 60 14.68 -10.99 -26.98
N CYS A 61 14.32 -11.64 -28.09
CA CYS A 61 12.90 -11.88 -28.42
C CYS A 61 12.20 -12.75 -27.37
N PHE A 62 12.92 -13.70 -26.77
CA PHE A 62 12.35 -14.55 -25.74
C PHE A 62 12.09 -13.79 -24.45
N GLU A 63 13.02 -12.95 -23.99
CA GLU A 63 12.82 -12.07 -22.84
C GLU A 63 11.65 -11.12 -23.07
N GLU A 64 11.55 -10.51 -24.25
CA GLU A 64 10.44 -9.64 -24.62
C GLU A 64 9.09 -10.39 -24.59
N ALA A 65 9.06 -11.62 -25.10
CA ALA A 65 7.86 -12.45 -25.10
C ALA A 65 7.39 -12.80 -23.68
N VAL A 66 8.32 -13.14 -22.77
CA VAL A 66 8.01 -13.42 -21.36
C VAL A 66 7.51 -12.17 -20.66
N THR A 67 8.15 -11.04 -20.89
CA THR A 67 7.75 -9.75 -20.30
C THR A 67 6.38 -9.32 -20.79
N THR A 68 6.10 -9.47 -22.09
CA THR A 68 4.79 -9.16 -22.68
C THR A 68 3.68 -10.05 -22.09
N TYR A 69 3.94 -11.34 -21.97
CA TYR A 69 3.02 -12.27 -21.32
C TYR A 69 2.75 -11.86 -19.87
N GLY A 70 3.79 -11.54 -19.12
CA GLY A 70 3.68 -11.07 -17.73
C GLY A 70 2.84 -9.82 -17.61
N ASN A 71 3.07 -8.83 -18.46
CA ASN A 71 2.33 -7.58 -18.47
C ASN A 71 0.83 -7.79 -18.75
N GLU A 72 0.47 -8.62 -19.72
CA GLU A 72 -0.95 -8.92 -20.02
C GLU A 72 -1.64 -9.63 -18.85
N VAL A 73 -0.98 -10.62 -18.23
CA VAL A 73 -1.52 -11.33 -17.07
C VAL A 73 -1.69 -10.39 -15.88
N PHE A 74 -0.74 -9.46 -15.64
CA PHE A 74 -0.84 -8.49 -14.55
C PHE A 74 -1.90 -7.44 -14.78
N GLN A 75 -1.98 -6.89 -15.98
CA GLN A 75 -3.05 -5.94 -16.32
C GLN A 75 -4.42 -6.58 -16.10
N TYR A 76 -4.55 -7.84 -16.45
CA TYR A 76 -5.76 -8.59 -16.20
C TYR A 76 -6.05 -8.75 -14.69
N LYS A 77 -5.06 -9.19 -13.91
CA LYS A 77 -5.20 -9.33 -12.45
C LYS A 77 -5.52 -7.99 -11.77
N ILE A 78 -4.86 -6.91 -12.18
CA ILE A 78 -5.14 -5.57 -11.65
C ILE A 78 -6.56 -5.17 -11.97
N ARG A 79 -7.01 -5.32 -13.22
CA ARG A 79 -8.36 -4.95 -13.65
C ARG A 79 -9.44 -5.72 -12.87
N GLU A 80 -9.23 -7.01 -12.64
CA GLU A 80 -10.18 -7.85 -11.92
C GLU A 80 -10.21 -7.57 -10.41
N ASN A 81 -9.08 -7.25 -9.81
CA ASN A 81 -8.92 -7.12 -8.37
C ASN A 81 -8.69 -5.68 -7.90
N TYR A 82 -8.75 -4.68 -8.78
CA TYR A 82 -8.40 -3.29 -8.44
C TYR A 82 -9.15 -2.77 -7.21
N ILE A 83 -10.47 -3.00 -7.15
CA ILE A 83 -11.31 -2.58 -6.02
C ILE A 83 -10.82 -3.18 -4.68
N ASN A 84 -10.29 -4.40 -4.73
CA ASN A 84 -9.78 -5.09 -3.54
C ASN A 84 -8.33 -4.68 -3.21
N LEU A 85 -7.60 -4.21 -4.21
CA LEU A 85 -6.21 -3.75 -4.05
C LEU A 85 -6.14 -2.30 -3.56
N GLU A 86 -7.13 -1.48 -3.92
CA GLU A 86 -7.20 -0.09 -3.48
C GLU A 86 -7.24 -0.01 -1.96
N GLY A 87 -6.30 0.71 -1.39
CA GLY A 87 -6.15 0.83 0.06
C GLY A 87 -5.32 -0.27 0.73
N SER A 88 -4.76 -1.20 -0.03
CA SER A 88 -3.74 -2.13 0.45
C SER A 88 -2.37 -1.47 0.48
N SER A 89 -1.45 -1.99 1.32
CA SER A 89 -0.09 -1.45 1.40
C SER A 89 0.69 -1.72 0.11
N THR A 90 1.39 -0.69 -0.41
CA THR A 90 2.31 -0.82 -1.56
C THR A 90 3.53 -1.71 -1.25
N GLY A 91 3.85 -1.92 0.02
CA GLY A 91 4.94 -2.79 0.46
C GLY A 91 4.60 -4.28 0.48
N SER A 92 3.37 -4.66 0.15
CA SER A 92 2.95 -6.07 0.13
C SER A 92 3.41 -6.73 -1.16
N THR A 93 3.97 -7.95 -1.06
CA THR A 93 4.28 -8.77 -2.24
C THR A 93 3.01 -9.47 -2.72
N LEU A 94 2.35 -8.91 -3.73
CA LEU A 94 1.07 -9.42 -4.27
C LEU A 94 1.24 -10.44 -5.39
N ASN A 95 2.47 -10.79 -5.78
CA ASN A 95 2.73 -11.61 -6.97
C ASN A 95 2.05 -12.98 -6.97
N ASN A 96 1.90 -13.60 -5.79
CA ASN A 96 1.31 -14.93 -5.64
C ASN A 96 0.11 -14.96 -4.70
N GLN A 97 -0.38 -13.80 -4.26
CA GLN A 97 -1.54 -13.75 -3.39
C GLN A 97 -2.83 -13.77 -4.21
N VAL A 98 -3.73 -14.65 -3.81
CA VAL A 98 -5.14 -14.53 -4.15
C VAL A 98 -5.68 -13.39 -3.29
N THR A 99 -6.06 -12.28 -3.90
CA THR A 99 -6.68 -11.18 -3.17
C THR A 99 -8.10 -11.58 -2.82
N ASP A 100 -8.35 -11.75 -1.52
CA ASP A 100 -9.71 -11.88 -1.03
C ASP A 100 -10.47 -10.56 -1.27
N PRO A 101 -11.80 -10.61 -1.50
CA PRO A 101 -12.62 -9.41 -1.64
C PRO A 101 -12.67 -8.67 -0.31
N THR A 102 -11.72 -7.77 -0.10
CA THR A 102 -11.64 -6.92 1.07
C THR A 102 -12.13 -5.53 0.69
N LEU A 103 -13.01 -4.97 1.51
CA LEU A 103 -13.53 -3.62 1.34
C LEU A 103 -12.54 -2.58 1.93
N ASN A 104 -11.25 -2.72 1.63
CA ASN A 104 -10.17 -1.92 2.21
C ASN A 104 -10.42 -0.42 2.08
N ARG A 105 -10.90 0.03 0.92
CA ARG A 105 -11.21 1.44 0.70
C ARG A 105 -12.36 1.94 1.57
N ILE A 106 -13.40 1.14 1.73
CA ILE A 106 -14.54 1.48 2.60
C ILE A 106 -14.08 1.51 4.07
N ILE A 107 -13.25 0.57 4.48
CA ILE A 107 -12.67 0.54 5.83
C ILE A 107 -11.81 1.78 6.07
N GLN A 108 -11.00 2.22 5.12
CA GLN A 108 -10.20 3.44 5.21
C GLN A 108 -11.06 4.70 5.35
N ILE A 109 -12.09 4.85 4.51
CA ILE A 109 -13.03 5.97 4.60
C ILE A 109 -13.75 5.95 5.94
N SER A 110 -14.16 4.76 6.42
CA SER A 110 -14.79 4.58 7.73
C SER A 110 -13.85 4.96 8.89
N ASN A 111 -12.58 4.57 8.81
CA ASN A 111 -11.56 4.94 9.80
C ASN A 111 -11.27 6.44 9.79
N HIS A 112 -11.22 7.05 8.61
CA HIS A 112 -11.05 8.50 8.48
C HIS A 112 -12.25 9.23 9.10
N TYR A 113 -13.47 8.81 8.78
CA TYR A 113 -14.67 9.36 9.39
C TYR A 113 -14.69 9.17 10.92
N GLY A 114 -14.29 8.02 11.43
CA GLY A 114 -14.13 7.75 12.85
C GLY A 114 -13.13 8.69 13.53
N THR A 115 -12.05 9.06 12.86
CA THR A 115 -11.08 10.06 13.32
C THR A 115 -11.72 11.45 13.42
N GLU A 116 -12.48 11.87 12.38
CA GLU A 116 -13.21 13.15 12.38
C GLU A 116 -14.25 13.20 13.49
N ALA A 117 -15.06 12.15 13.63
CA ALA A 117 -16.07 12.06 14.66
C ALA A 117 -15.50 11.90 16.08
N GLY A 118 -14.22 11.62 16.24
CA GLY A 118 -13.57 11.41 17.53
C GLY A 118 -13.90 10.07 18.21
N VAL A 119 -14.45 9.11 17.47
CA VAL A 119 -14.93 7.79 17.96
C VAL A 119 -14.03 6.66 17.48
N GLY A 120 -12.76 6.86 17.44
CA GLY A 120 -11.78 5.91 16.90
C GLY A 120 -11.05 6.47 15.70
N GLY A 121 -10.66 5.62 14.75
CA GLY A 121 -9.91 6.00 13.57
C GLY A 121 -8.50 5.41 13.57
N ASN A 122 -7.79 5.62 12.48
CA ASN A 122 -6.43 5.08 12.29
C ASN A 122 -5.33 6.14 12.39
N VAL A 123 -5.68 7.43 12.47
CA VAL A 123 -4.71 8.52 12.57
C VAL A 123 -4.11 8.58 13.97
N THR A 124 -2.80 8.61 14.04
CA THR A 124 -2.06 8.62 15.29
C THR A 124 -2.31 9.93 16.05
N LYS A 125 -2.62 9.81 17.34
CA LYS A 125 -2.71 10.94 18.27
C LYS A 125 -1.35 11.20 18.88
N TYR A 126 -0.98 12.46 18.90
CA TYR A 126 0.26 12.92 19.50
C TYR A 126 -0.06 13.74 20.75
N SER A 127 0.84 13.72 21.71
CA SER A 127 0.77 14.57 22.90
C SER A 127 1.81 15.68 22.80
N GLY A 128 1.38 16.90 23.06
CA GLY A 128 2.25 18.06 23.14
C GLY A 128 2.14 18.76 24.49
N SER A 129 3.10 19.57 24.84
CA SER A 129 3.08 20.38 26.06
C SER A 129 3.42 21.83 25.76
N LEU A 130 2.71 22.73 26.41
CA LEU A 130 2.97 24.17 26.41
C LEU A 130 3.31 24.62 27.82
N HIS A 131 4.37 25.42 27.96
CA HIS A 131 4.69 26.03 29.23
C HIS A 131 3.71 27.17 29.54
N LEU A 132 3.04 27.09 30.69
CA LEU A 132 2.07 28.08 31.11
C LEU A 132 2.78 29.30 31.70
N THR A 133 2.41 30.45 31.20
CA THR A 133 2.89 31.76 31.74
C THR A 133 1.73 32.43 32.45
N SER A 134 1.98 32.96 33.65
CA SER A 134 0.97 33.67 34.43
C SER A 134 0.36 34.83 33.62
N SER A 135 -0.95 34.96 33.65
CA SER A 135 -1.71 35.99 32.95
C SER A 135 -1.68 35.94 31.41
N VAL A 136 -1.07 34.90 30.82
CA VAL A 136 -1.10 34.67 29.36
C VAL A 136 -2.18 33.67 29.08
N GLN A 137 -3.15 34.07 28.24
CA GLN A 137 -4.32 33.27 27.90
C GLN A 137 -4.23 32.64 26.53
N THR A 138 -3.45 33.24 25.63
CA THR A 138 -3.40 32.83 24.22
C THR A 138 -2.02 32.31 23.87
N TYR A 139 -1.93 31.15 23.29
CA TYR A 139 -0.69 30.48 22.87
C TYR A 139 -0.72 30.20 21.39
N ASP A 140 0.34 30.54 20.70
CA ASP A 140 0.50 30.32 19.27
C ASP A 140 0.89 28.87 19.00
N LEU A 141 -0.01 28.11 18.34
CA LEU A 141 0.21 26.72 17.99
C LEU A 141 1.13 26.55 16.78
N ASP A 142 1.17 27.53 15.89
CA ASP A 142 2.06 27.47 14.71
C ASP A 142 3.50 27.67 15.13
N ALA A 143 3.76 28.61 16.04
CA ALA A 143 5.08 28.81 16.62
C ALA A 143 5.54 27.57 17.39
N TRP A 144 4.66 26.95 18.17
CA TRP A 144 4.95 25.72 18.88
C TRP A 144 5.22 24.55 17.91
N ALA A 145 4.38 24.35 16.90
CA ALA A 145 4.56 23.29 15.90
C ALA A 145 5.87 23.45 15.13
N SER A 146 6.25 24.68 14.81
CA SER A 146 7.51 24.98 14.14
C SER A 146 8.72 24.65 15.02
N GLN A 147 8.65 24.89 16.35
CA GLN A 147 9.71 24.53 17.31
C GLN A 147 9.87 23.00 17.41
N GLU A 148 8.76 22.26 17.35
CA GLU A 148 8.76 20.79 17.36
C GLU A 148 9.07 20.16 15.98
N GLY A 149 9.32 20.98 14.96
CA GLY A 149 9.64 20.50 13.61
C GLY A 149 8.43 19.88 12.87
N ILE A 150 7.21 20.24 13.26
CA ILE A 150 5.98 19.75 12.63
C ILE A 150 5.63 20.68 11.47
N THR A 151 5.52 20.11 10.28
CA THR A 151 5.06 20.79 9.06
C THR A 151 3.57 20.54 8.86
N GLY A 152 2.84 21.48 8.25
CA GLY A 152 1.46 21.28 7.83
C GLY A 152 0.38 21.60 8.86
N GLY A 153 0.74 22.09 10.04
CA GLY A 153 -0.24 22.48 11.08
C GLY A 153 -0.72 21.34 11.96
N ILE A 154 -1.37 21.70 13.06
CA ILE A 154 -1.90 20.76 14.05
C ILE A 154 -3.38 21.05 14.35
N GLU A 155 -4.11 20.05 14.77
CA GLU A 155 -5.46 20.15 15.28
C GLU A 155 -5.54 19.63 16.70
N VAL A 156 -5.82 20.52 17.67
CA VAL A 156 -5.94 20.15 19.07
C VAL A 156 -7.30 19.55 19.36
N ARG A 157 -7.32 18.38 20.01
CA ARG A 157 -8.54 17.64 20.35
C ARG A 157 -8.90 17.77 21.81
N ARG A 158 -7.92 17.73 22.68
CA ARG A 158 -8.10 17.79 24.13
C ARG A 158 -6.97 18.56 24.77
N VAL A 159 -7.27 19.22 25.86
CA VAL A 159 -6.32 19.95 26.69
C VAL A 159 -6.38 19.42 28.11
N PHE A 160 -5.21 19.14 28.67
CA PHE A 160 -5.05 18.64 30.03
C PHE A 160 -4.16 19.59 30.81
N TYR A 161 -4.45 19.72 32.08
CA TYR A 161 -3.59 20.43 33.01
C TYR A 161 -3.04 19.46 34.03
N GLU A 162 -1.74 19.49 34.26
CA GLU A 162 -1.09 18.71 35.30
C GLU A 162 -1.31 19.42 36.63
N ALA A 163 -2.25 18.91 37.41
CA ALA A 163 -2.48 19.41 38.77
C ALA A 163 -1.37 18.89 39.69
N PRO A 164 -0.83 19.75 40.59
CA PRO A 164 0.12 19.29 41.59
C PRO A 164 -0.50 18.16 42.45
N PRO A 165 0.30 17.17 42.87
CA PRO A 165 -0.21 16.01 43.65
C PRO A 165 -1.06 16.48 44.84
N ALA A 166 -2.11 15.74 45.14
CA ALA A 166 -3.04 16.08 46.22
C ALA A 166 -2.34 16.21 47.58
N ILE A 167 -1.29 15.42 47.86
CA ILE A 167 -0.45 15.52 49.03
C ILE A 167 0.23 16.91 49.14
N GLN A 168 0.78 17.38 48.03
CA GLN A 168 1.46 18.70 48.03
C GLN A 168 0.47 19.83 48.24
N ARG A 169 -0.72 19.78 47.62
CA ARG A 169 -1.79 20.75 47.82
C ARG A 169 -2.38 20.71 49.25
N TYR A 170 -2.38 19.55 49.85
CA TYR A 170 -2.92 19.37 51.20
C TYR A 170 -1.99 19.89 52.27
N PHE A 171 -0.65 19.71 52.10
CA PHE A 171 0.36 20.09 53.09
C PHE A 171 1.06 21.40 52.78
N ASP A 172 0.84 22.03 51.64
CA ASP A 172 1.45 23.28 51.30
C ASP A 172 0.79 24.46 52.07
N PRO A 173 1.50 25.07 53.03
CA PRO A 173 0.98 26.20 53.79
C PRO A 173 0.80 27.45 52.95
N TYR A 174 1.38 27.53 51.77
CA TYR A 174 1.35 28.68 50.85
C TYR A 174 0.32 28.50 49.72
N ALA A 175 -0.15 27.28 49.43
CA ALA A 175 -1.12 27.01 48.38
C ALA A 175 -2.51 27.59 48.63
N GLY A 176 -2.72 28.24 49.74
CA GLY A 176 -3.97 28.84 50.12
C GLY A 176 -3.79 30.12 50.91
N THR A 177 -3.08 31.11 50.37
CA THR A 177 -3.13 32.49 50.98
C THR A 177 -4.55 33.02 50.84
N GLY A 178 -5.41 32.63 51.77
CA GLY A 178 -6.68 33.27 51.96
C GLY A 178 -7.85 32.38 52.31
N THR A 179 -7.90 31.12 51.85
CA THR A 179 -9.10 30.29 52.16
C THR A 179 -8.86 28.79 52.13
N GLY A 180 -7.80 28.28 51.45
CA GLY A 180 -7.65 26.85 51.20
C GLY A 180 -7.27 26.02 52.43
N VAL A 181 -6.24 26.42 53.15
CA VAL A 181 -5.75 25.68 54.32
C VAL A 181 -6.65 25.86 55.51
N GLN A 182 -7.25 27.06 55.71
CA GLN A 182 -8.22 27.27 56.74
C GLN A 182 -9.55 26.53 56.50
N SER A 183 -9.98 26.42 55.25
CA SER A 183 -11.20 25.64 54.95
C SER A 183 -10.97 24.12 55.09
N LEU A 184 -9.77 23.62 54.69
CA LEU A 184 -9.40 22.24 54.91
C LEU A 184 -9.23 21.92 56.41
N MET A 185 -8.60 22.78 57.18
CA MET A 185 -8.49 22.58 58.63
C MET A 185 -9.84 22.70 59.34
N SER A 186 -10.73 23.58 58.89
CA SER A 186 -12.08 23.66 59.45
C SER A 186 -12.95 22.43 59.12
N GLN A 187 -12.74 21.82 57.95
CA GLN A 187 -13.43 20.60 57.51
C GLN A 187 -12.99 19.38 58.35
N PHE A 188 -11.78 19.40 58.88
CA PHE A 188 -11.27 18.36 59.80
C PHE A 188 -11.61 18.64 61.29
N GLY A 189 -12.44 19.62 61.58
CA GLY A 189 -12.87 19.90 62.94
C GLY A 189 -11.88 20.60 63.82
N PHE A 190 -10.80 21.12 63.26
CA PHE A 190 -9.84 21.96 63.97
C PHE A 190 -10.27 23.41 63.83
N GLY A 191 -10.98 23.92 64.79
CA GLY A 191 -11.32 25.32 64.86
C GLY A 191 -10.06 26.24 64.83
N GLN A 192 -10.28 27.55 64.68
CA GLN A 192 -9.26 28.59 64.50
C GLN A 192 -7.95 28.26 65.17
N PHE A 193 -6.96 27.83 64.41
CA PHE A 193 -5.61 27.57 64.89
C PHE A 193 -4.78 28.86 64.88
N SER A 194 -4.22 29.20 66.01
CA SER A 194 -3.22 30.25 66.12
C SER A 194 -1.90 29.77 65.50
N PRO A 195 -1.20 30.55 64.69
CA PRO A 195 -0.02 30.11 63.92
C PRO A 195 1.25 29.87 64.78
N GLY A 196 1.13 29.67 66.05
CA GLY A 196 2.26 29.49 66.96
C GLY A 196 2.68 28.08 67.32
N ILE A 197 1.95 27.05 66.86
CA ILE A 197 2.23 25.65 67.23
C ILE A 197 2.30 24.80 65.97
N ASN A 198 3.53 24.43 65.61
CA ASN A 198 3.78 23.44 64.54
C ASN A 198 3.36 22.04 65.05
N PHE A 199 2.14 21.62 64.83
CA PHE A 199 1.78 20.20 64.93
C PHE A 199 2.00 19.53 63.59
N MET A 200 2.93 18.60 63.53
CA MET A 200 3.01 17.66 62.48
C MET A 200 1.89 16.63 62.70
N MET A 201 0.73 16.81 62.06
CA MET A 201 -0.26 15.78 62.07
C MET A 201 0.14 14.66 61.14
N MET A 202 0.33 13.46 61.70
CA MET A 202 0.41 12.25 60.92
C MET A 202 -0.97 11.95 60.33
N PRO A 203 -1.14 11.77 59.03
CA PRO A 203 -2.41 11.44 58.44
C PRO A 203 -2.89 10.10 59.00
N THR A 204 -4.10 10.10 59.51
CA THR A 204 -4.80 8.90 59.93
C THR A 204 -5.25 8.12 58.68
N SER A 205 -5.71 6.87 58.85
CA SER A 205 -6.24 6.09 57.72
C SER A 205 -7.39 6.77 56.96
N TYR A 206 -8.15 7.59 57.67
CA TYR A 206 -9.23 8.41 57.09
C TYR A 206 -8.67 9.51 56.19
N ASP A 207 -7.64 10.22 56.66
CA ASP A 207 -7.00 11.29 55.90
C ASP A 207 -6.33 10.73 54.63
N VAL A 208 -5.71 9.54 54.73
CA VAL A 208 -5.16 8.85 53.57
C VAL A 208 -6.24 8.49 52.56
N GLN A 209 -7.41 8.00 52.99
CA GLN A 209 -8.51 7.70 52.08
C GLN A 209 -9.09 8.98 51.46
N LEU A 210 -9.16 10.09 52.19
CA LEU A 210 -9.56 11.38 51.63
C LEU A 210 -8.61 11.88 50.58
N LEU A 211 -7.30 11.81 50.83
CA LEU A 211 -6.28 12.15 49.87
C LEU A 211 -6.32 11.29 48.62
N GLN A 212 -6.56 9.98 48.79
CA GLN A 212 -6.75 9.07 47.67
C GLN A 212 -8.02 9.42 46.88
N GLY A 213 -9.11 9.79 47.53
CA GLY A 213 -10.36 10.25 46.91
C GLY A 213 -10.15 11.54 46.09
N ILE A 214 -9.39 12.47 46.62
CA ILE A 214 -9.04 13.72 45.91
C ILE A 214 -8.17 13.40 44.68
N GLU A 215 -7.15 12.56 44.83
CA GLU A 215 -6.29 12.15 43.75
C GLU A 215 -7.05 11.41 42.64
N PHE A 216 -7.96 10.51 43.02
CA PHE A 216 -8.82 9.81 42.10
C PHE A 216 -9.78 10.76 41.35
N ASN A 217 -10.37 11.76 42.02
CA ASN A 217 -11.19 12.79 41.37
C ASN A 217 -10.38 13.63 40.38
N ASP A 218 -9.13 13.92 40.67
CA ASP A 218 -8.25 14.67 39.76
C ASP A 218 -7.87 13.84 38.53
N GLN A 219 -7.68 12.52 38.71
CA GLN A 219 -7.45 11.62 37.56
C GLN A 219 -8.67 11.49 36.64
N ILE A 220 -9.88 11.58 37.18
CA ILE A 220 -11.12 11.57 36.41
C ILE A 220 -11.32 12.89 35.66
N ARG A 221 -10.84 14.00 36.18
CA ARG A 221 -10.89 15.30 35.52
C ARG A 221 -9.93 15.36 34.34
N LYS A 222 -10.47 15.13 33.15
CA LYS A 222 -9.67 15.12 31.91
C LYS A 222 -9.18 16.50 31.46
N SER A 223 -9.72 17.59 31.99
CA SER A 223 -9.31 18.94 31.66
C SER A 223 -9.72 19.90 32.77
N ALA A 224 -8.77 20.66 33.30
CA ALA A 224 -9.03 21.77 34.23
C ALA A 224 -9.33 23.09 33.50
N TYR A 225 -8.95 23.17 32.23
CA TYR A 225 -9.17 24.31 31.36
C TYR A 225 -10.14 23.97 30.25
N SER A 226 -11.05 24.88 29.95
CA SER A 226 -11.75 24.89 28.67
C SER A 226 -10.85 25.61 27.65
N PHE A 227 -10.97 25.26 26.38
CA PHE A 227 -10.18 25.86 25.34
C PHE A 227 -11.03 26.23 24.12
N GLU A 228 -10.53 27.24 23.44
CA GLU A 228 -11.06 27.71 22.15
C GLU A 228 -9.87 27.91 21.20
N ILE A 229 -10.04 27.55 19.94
CA ILE A 229 -9.01 27.79 18.91
C ILE A 229 -9.50 28.91 18.02
N VAL A 230 -8.76 30.01 18.02
CA VAL A 230 -9.04 31.17 17.19
C VAL A 230 -7.80 31.49 16.35
N ASN A 231 -7.94 31.44 15.02
CA ASN A 231 -6.82 31.71 14.10
C ASN A 231 -5.56 30.91 14.43
N ASN A 232 -5.70 29.61 14.69
CA ASN A 232 -4.64 28.68 15.08
C ASN A 232 -3.91 29.03 16.39
N ASN A 233 -4.49 29.92 17.20
CA ASN A 233 -4.06 30.21 18.55
C ASN A 233 -4.94 29.47 19.55
N LEU A 234 -4.32 28.80 20.50
CA LEU A 234 -5.00 28.12 21.59
C LEU A 234 -5.29 29.14 22.70
N LYS A 235 -6.55 29.46 22.90
CA LYS A 235 -7.01 30.31 23.99
C LYS A 235 -7.60 29.45 25.09
N ILE A 236 -7.11 29.62 26.33
CA ILE A 236 -7.53 28.81 27.47
C ILE A 236 -8.33 29.62 28.49
N PHE A 237 -9.27 28.96 29.13
CA PHE A 237 -10.14 29.54 30.18
C PHE A 237 -10.17 28.60 31.40
N PRO A 238 -10.05 29.12 32.62
CA PRO A 238 -9.80 30.51 33.02
C PRO A 238 -8.34 30.97 32.74
N ILE A 239 -8.07 32.26 32.98
CA ILE A 239 -6.72 32.80 32.83
C ILE A 239 -5.81 32.06 33.80
N PRO A 240 -4.65 31.52 33.37
CA PRO A 240 -3.76 30.79 34.24
C PRO A 240 -3.11 31.69 35.24
N THR A 241 -3.17 31.34 36.52
CA THR A 241 -2.42 31.93 37.60
C THR A 241 -1.36 30.94 38.03
N VAL A 242 -0.15 31.08 37.47
CA VAL A 242 0.97 30.21 37.77
C VAL A 242 1.83 30.90 38.82
N PRO A 243 2.15 30.25 39.96
CA PRO A 243 3.07 30.81 40.93
C PRO A 243 4.45 31.05 40.30
N SER A 244 5.08 32.16 40.68
CA SER A 244 6.43 32.49 40.20
C SER A 244 7.44 31.38 40.56
N GLY A 245 8.10 30.81 39.54
CA GLY A 245 9.06 29.71 39.69
C GLY A 245 8.46 28.30 39.65
N SER A 246 7.14 28.14 39.38
CA SER A 246 6.56 26.84 39.14
C SER A 246 6.58 26.49 37.65
N ASP A 247 6.99 25.29 37.36
CA ASP A 247 7.07 24.75 36.00
C ASP A 247 5.74 24.04 35.67
N SER A 248 4.75 24.84 35.32
CA SER A 248 3.42 24.34 35.01
C SER A 248 3.25 24.16 33.51
N HIS A 249 2.91 22.97 33.11
CA HIS A 249 2.68 22.61 31.71
C HIS A 249 1.19 22.38 31.44
N LEU A 250 0.76 22.83 30.27
CA LEU A 250 -0.50 22.46 29.69
C LEU A 250 -0.24 21.37 28.66
N TRP A 251 -0.80 20.20 28.88
CA TRP A 251 -0.71 19.08 27.96
C TRP A 251 -1.92 19.10 27.03
N PHE A 252 -1.70 18.75 25.78
CA PHE A 252 -2.77 18.64 24.82
C PHE A 252 -2.54 17.47 23.87
N GLU A 253 -3.62 16.86 23.43
CA GLU A 253 -3.62 15.86 22.37
C GLU A 253 -3.94 16.54 21.05
N TYR A 254 -3.18 16.19 20.02
CA TYR A 254 -3.35 16.75 18.69
C TYR A 254 -3.20 15.71 17.58
N TYR A 255 -3.77 16.01 16.44
CA TYR A 255 -3.47 15.37 15.17
C TYR A 255 -2.62 16.32 14.32
N LYS A 256 -1.74 15.74 13.52
CA LYS A 256 -1.12 16.48 12.41
C LYS A 256 -2.16 16.59 11.31
N GLN A 257 -2.39 17.80 10.81
CA GLN A 257 -3.40 18.04 9.75
C GLN A 257 -3.05 17.29 8.46
N GLU A 258 -1.77 17.15 8.17
CA GLU A 258 -1.28 16.41 7.02
C GLU A 258 -1.70 14.93 7.08
N ASP A 259 -1.53 14.29 8.22
CA ASP A 259 -1.93 12.89 8.44
C ASP A 259 -3.46 12.73 8.43
N LYS A 260 -4.17 13.67 9.06
CA LYS A 260 -5.62 13.65 9.17
C LYS A 260 -6.32 13.84 7.81
N ASN A 261 -5.81 14.76 6.98
CA ASN A 261 -6.39 15.06 5.67
C ASN A 261 -6.04 14.02 4.61
N ASN A 262 -5.09 13.14 4.87
CA ASN A 262 -4.69 12.09 3.96
C ASN A 262 -5.59 10.86 4.14
N ILE A 263 -6.51 10.64 3.22
CA ILE A 263 -7.40 9.45 3.22
C ILE A 263 -6.60 8.15 3.12
N ASN A 264 -5.44 8.20 2.48
CA ASN A 264 -4.54 7.05 2.31
C ASN A 264 -3.54 6.91 3.47
N TYR A 265 -3.76 7.62 4.57
CA TYR A 265 -2.87 7.57 5.74
C TYR A 265 -2.80 6.16 6.33
N ASN A 266 -1.58 5.70 6.55
CA ASN A 266 -1.31 4.46 7.24
C ASN A 266 -0.39 4.73 8.44
N SER A 267 -0.89 4.47 9.65
CA SER A 267 -0.14 4.67 10.90
C SER A 267 1.15 3.84 10.99
N ALA A 268 1.26 2.77 10.19
CA ALA A 268 2.47 1.95 10.09
C ALA A 268 3.57 2.55 9.19
N GLY A 269 3.34 3.74 8.61
CA GLY A 269 4.35 4.45 7.81
C GLY A 269 4.55 3.92 6.39
N GLY A 270 3.54 3.31 5.78
CA GLY A 270 3.57 2.82 4.39
C GLY A 270 2.68 3.66 3.47
N SER A 271 3.03 3.73 2.18
CA SER A 271 2.14 4.23 1.15
C SER A 271 1.07 3.20 0.83
N LEU A 272 -0.14 3.67 0.56
CA LEU A 272 -1.27 2.81 0.18
C LEU A 272 -1.56 2.96 -1.30
N ILE A 273 -2.10 1.90 -1.90
CA ILE A 273 -2.44 1.87 -3.31
C ILE A 273 -3.64 2.79 -3.54
N SER A 274 -3.44 3.86 -4.30
CA SER A 274 -4.47 4.80 -4.75
C SER A 274 -4.66 4.77 -6.26
N ASN A 275 -3.63 4.36 -7.00
CA ASN A 275 -3.61 4.30 -8.46
C ASN A 275 -3.16 2.93 -8.95
N VAL A 276 -3.54 2.59 -10.19
CA VAL A 276 -3.11 1.36 -10.85
C VAL A 276 -1.59 1.24 -10.96
N GLY A 277 -0.89 2.38 -11.12
CA GLY A 277 0.58 2.41 -11.22
C GLY A 277 1.31 2.11 -9.91
N GLU A 278 0.62 2.19 -8.78
CA GLU A 278 1.21 1.94 -7.44
C GLU A 278 1.08 0.48 -7.01
N VAL A 279 0.37 -0.33 -7.79
CA VAL A 279 0.20 -1.76 -7.47
C VAL A 279 1.55 -2.46 -7.52
N PRO A 280 2.00 -3.10 -6.43
CA PRO A 280 3.33 -3.69 -6.32
C PRO A 280 3.38 -5.06 -7.02
N TYR A 281 3.20 -5.05 -8.34
CA TYR A 281 3.45 -6.23 -9.15
C TYR A 281 4.86 -6.16 -9.74
N SER A 282 5.58 -7.26 -9.63
CA SER A 282 6.82 -7.49 -10.34
C SER A 282 6.62 -8.47 -11.50
N ASN A 283 7.59 -8.55 -12.40
CA ASN A 283 7.57 -9.54 -13.47
C ASN A 283 7.37 -10.96 -12.90
N PRO A 284 6.59 -11.83 -13.56
CA PRO A 284 6.36 -13.17 -13.08
C PRO A 284 7.67 -13.96 -13.06
N THR A 285 7.86 -14.80 -12.05
CA THR A 285 8.96 -15.77 -12.05
C THR A 285 8.72 -16.79 -13.16
N TYR A 286 9.66 -16.95 -14.09
CA TYR A 286 9.48 -17.80 -15.26
C TYR A 286 9.16 -19.26 -14.89
N ASN A 287 9.77 -19.75 -13.83
CA ASN A 287 9.55 -21.12 -13.35
C ASN A 287 8.08 -21.39 -12.95
N GLN A 288 7.32 -20.37 -12.55
CA GLN A 288 5.91 -20.51 -12.12
C GLN A 288 4.92 -20.47 -13.29
N ILE A 289 5.37 -20.13 -14.50
CA ILE A 289 4.53 -20.10 -15.67
C ILE A 289 4.18 -21.54 -16.07
N ASN A 290 2.89 -21.80 -16.25
CA ASN A 290 2.40 -23.11 -16.66
C ASN A 290 2.81 -23.46 -18.10
N SER A 291 2.66 -24.74 -18.49
CA SER A 291 3.05 -25.21 -19.81
C SER A 291 2.29 -24.54 -20.96
N VAL A 292 1.03 -24.16 -20.72
CA VAL A 292 0.21 -23.46 -21.73
C VAL A 292 0.73 -22.06 -21.98
N GLY A 293 1.05 -21.31 -20.90
CA GLY A 293 1.68 -20.00 -21.01
C GLY A 293 3.04 -20.06 -21.68
N ARG A 294 3.88 -21.06 -21.36
CA ARG A 294 5.17 -21.25 -22.02
C ARG A 294 5.01 -21.54 -23.52
N GLN A 295 4.01 -22.34 -23.93
CA GLN A 295 3.75 -22.60 -25.34
C GLN A 295 3.34 -21.32 -26.08
N TRP A 296 2.55 -20.46 -25.44
CA TRP A 296 2.20 -19.15 -26.00
C TRP A 296 3.45 -18.27 -26.16
N ILE A 297 4.31 -18.22 -25.14
CA ILE A 297 5.57 -17.47 -25.17
C ILE A 297 6.46 -17.93 -26.31
N PHE A 298 6.59 -19.25 -26.54
CA PHE A 298 7.42 -19.79 -27.62
C PHE A 298 6.90 -19.38 -29.01
N ARG A 299 5.58 -19.38 -29.20
CA ARG A 299 4.98 -18.91 -30.46
C ARG A 299 5.15 -17.39 -30.63
N TYR A 300 4.99 -16.63 -29.57
CA TYR A 300 5.18 -15.19 -29.64
C TYR A 300 6.64 -14.82 -29.90
N THR A 301 7.57 -15.55 -29.32
CA THR A 301 9.00 -15.41 -29.63
C THR A 301 9.29 -15.68 -31.11
N LEU A 302 8.65 -16.68 -31.71
CA LEU A 302 8.78 -16.95 -33.14
C LEU A 302 8.25 -15.78 -33.99
N ALA A 303 7.12 -15.21 -33.63
CA ALA A 303 6.56 -14.05 -34.32
C ALA A 303 7.50 -12.84 -34.25
N LEU A 304 8.10 -12.56 -33.07
CA LEU A 304 9.10 -11.53 -32.90
C LEU A 304 10.36 -11.81 -33.72
N ALA A 305 10.83 -13.07 -33.76
CA ALA A 305 11.99 -13.46 -34.58
C ALA A 305 11.72 -13.28 -36.08
N LYS A 306 10.49 -13.59 -36.57
CA LYS A 306 10.11 -13.32 -37.97
C LYS A 306 10.14 -11.82 -38.27
N GLU A 307 9.66 -10.99 -37.35
CA GLU A 307 9.66 -9.52 -37.52
C GLU A 307 11.08 -9.00 -37.61
N LEU A 308 11.96 -9.42 -36.69
CA LEU A 308 13.36 -9.04 -36.70
C LEU A 308 14.07 -9.45 -37.98
N LEU A 309 13.81 -10.70 -38.44
CA LEU A 309 14.34 -11.19 -39.70
C LEU A 309 13.86 -10.38 -40.90
N ALA A 310 12.55 -9.99 -40.88
CA ALA A 310 11.99 -9.12 -41.92
C ALA A 310 12.70 -7.74 -41.96
N TYR A 311 13.00 -7.13 -40.81
CA TYR A 311 13.74 -5.89 -40.75
C TYR A 311 15.20 -6.02 -41.26
N ILE A 312 15.83 -7.15 -41.00
CA ILE A 312 17.21 -7.41 -41.50
C ILE A 312 17.17 -7.55 -43.03
N ARG A 313 16.25 -8.35 -43.56
CA ARG A 313 16.05 -8.53 -45.00
C ARG A 313 15.65 -7.27 -45.72
N GLY A 314 14.88 -6.40 -45.02
CA GLY A 314 14.44 -5.12 -45.58
C GLY A 314 15.54 -4.09 -45.82
N LYS A 315 16.71 -4.27 -45.22
CA LYS A 315 17.90 -3.45 -45.54
C LYS A 315 18.44 -3.70 -46.93
N TYR A 316 18.17 -4.88 -47.51
CA TYR A 316 18.59 -5.30 -48.83
C TYR A 316 17.37 -5.67 -49.66
N GLN A 317 16.71 -4.68 -50.28
CA GLN A 317 15.50 -4.91 -51.05
C GLN A 317 15.71 -5.84 -52.26
N VAL A 318 16.87 -5.75 -52.87
CA VAL A 318 17.23 -6.53 -54.05
C VAL A 318 18.67 -7.04 -53.89
N VAL A 319 18.83 -8.33 -54.04
CA VAL A 319 20.18 -8.94 -54.14
C VAL A 319 20.53 -9.09 -55.61
N PRO A 320 21.58 -8.41 -56.11
CA PRO A 320 22.00 -8.55 -57.49
C PRO A 320 22.61 -9.96 -57.71
N VAL A 321 21.88 -10.79 -58.44
CA VAL A 321 22.37 -12.09 -58.90
C VAL A 321 22.72 -11.98 -60.37
N PRO A 322 23.83 -12.57 -60.86
CA PRO A 322 24.16 -12.52 -62.26
C PRO A 322 23.01 -13.02 -63.16
N GLY A 323 22.38 -12.10 -63.90
CA GLY A 323 21.30 -12.39 -64.83
C GLY A 323 19.86 -12.22 -64.30
N SER A 324 19.65 -11.92 -63.02
CA SER A 324 18.35 -11.64 -62.46
C SER A 324 18.46 -10.85 -61.16
N GLU A 325 17.38 -10.16 -60.77
CA GLU A 325 17.23 -9.53 -59.48
C GLU A 325 16.36 -10.43 -58.59
N ALA A 326 16.91 -10.85 -57.42
CA ALA A 326 16.14 -11.61 -56.45
C ALA A 326 15.60 -10.65 -55.38
N THR A 327 14.28 -10.54 -55.26
CA THR A 327 13.60 -9.80 -54.19
C THR A 327 13.53 -10.66 -52.92
N LEU A 328 13.95 -10.11 -51.81
CA LEU A 328 13.81 -10.77 -50.50
C LEU A 328 12.39 -10.66 -49.98
N ASN A 329 11.90 -11.74 -49.31
CA ASN A 329 10.53 -11.91 -48.86
C ASN A 329 10.22 -11.11 -47.56
N GLN A 330 10.58 -9.81 -47.56
CA GLN A 330 10.41 -8.94 -46.38
C GLN A 330 8.95 -8.65 -46.05
N ALA A 331 8.17 -8.28 -47.11
CA ALA A 331 6.82 -7.82 -46.91
C ALA A 331 5.90 -8.91 -46.35
N ASP A 332 6.02 -10.13 -46.85
CA ASP A 332 5.24 -11.28 -46.45
C ASP A 332 5.61 -11.71 -45.02
N LEU A 333 6.90 -11.78 -44.69
CA LEU A 333 7.37 -12.08 -43.33
C LEU A 333 6.89 -11.05 -42.32
N LEU A 334 6.88 -9.75 -42.66
CA LEU A 334 6.42 -8.69 -41.80
C LEU A 334 4.90 -8.75 -41.60
N ALA A 335 4.13 -9.02 -42.66
CA ALA A 335 2.69 -9.18 -42.58
C ALA A 335 2.30 -10.39 -41.73
N ASP A 336 2.96 -11.56 -41.98
CA ASP A 336 2.73 -12.79 -41.21
C ASP A 336 3.06 -12.61 -39.72
N SER A 337 4.21 -11.98 -39.39
CA SER A 337 4.59 -11.72 -38.00
C SER A 337 3.60 -10.83 -37.27
N ARG A 338 3.10 -9.78 -37.93
CA ARG A 338 2.11 -8.87 -37.34
C ARG A 338 0.77 -9.56 -37.09
N THR A 339 0.32 -10.34 -38.06
CA THR A 339 -0.93 -11.12 -37.93
C THR A 339 -0.81 -12.13 -36.79
N GLU A 340 0.28 -12.91 -36.74
CA GLU A 340 0.52 -13.87 -35.65
C GLU A 340 0.57 -13.20 -34.27
N LYS A 341 1.21 -12.03 -34.16
CA LYS A 341 1.25 -11.28 -32.89
C LYS A 341 -0.14 -10.84 -32.44
N ILE A 342 -0.95 -10.30 -33.37
CA ILE A 342 -2.32 -9.86 -33.04
C ILE A 342 -3.17 -11.05 -32.64
N ASP A 343 -3.11 -12.14 -33.37
CA ASP A 343 -3.90 -13.35 -33.09
C ASP A 343 -3.52 -13.98 -31.75
N LEU A 344 -2.22 -14.05 -31.44
CA LEU A 344 -1.75 -14.58 -30.15
C LEU A 344 -2.18 -13.69 -28.99
N MET A 345 -2.11 -12.35 -29.12
CA MET A 345 -2.55 -11.41 -28.11
C MET A 345 -4.06 -11.50 -27.90
N THR A 346 -4.83 -11.59 -28.97
CA THR A 346 -6.29 -11.72 -28.89
C THR A 346 -6.69 -13.02 -28.19
N ASN A 347 -6.08 -14.14 -28.59
CA ASN A 347 -6.32 -15.44 -27.96
C ASN A 347 -5.93 -15.45 -26.47
N LEU A 348 -4.83 -14.80 -26.09
CA LEU A 348 -4.43 -14.69 -24.69
C LEU A 348 -5.47 -13.92 -23.88
N ARG A 349 -5.91 -12.77 -24.39
CA ARG A 349 -6.92 -11.93 -23.72
C ARG A 349 -8.25 -12.66 -23.59
N GLU A 350 -8.69 -13.37 -24.63
CA GLU A 350 -9.89 -14.19 -24.57
C GLU A 350 -9.79 -15.30 -23.53
N MET A 351 -8.65 -16.01 -23.47
CA MET A 351 -8.40 -17.03 -22.45
C MET A 351 -8.44 -16.44 -21.03
N LEU A 352 -7.80 -15.28 -20.83
CA LEU A 352 -7.83 -14.59 -19.55
C LEU A 352 -9.26 -14.14 -19.19
N ASP A 353 -10.01 -13.58 -20.14
CA ASP A 353 -11.38 -13.15 -19.90
C ASP A 353 -12.32 -14.35 -19.58
N GLN A 354 -12.13 -15.50 -20.17
CA GLN A 354 -12.87 -16.72 -19.84
C GLN A 354 -12.56 -17.24 -18.44
N THR A 355 -11.35 -17.02 -17.95
CA THR A 355 -10.95 -17.37 -16.57
C THR A 355 -11.35 -16.32 -15.54
N SER A 356 -11.98 -15.21 -15.95
CA SER A 356 -12.43 -14.17 -15.03
C SER A 356 -13.47 -14.70 -14.04
N ARG A 357 -13.41 -14.20 -12.81
CA ARG A 357 -14.32 -14.60 -11.74
C ARG A 357 -15.80 -14.36 -12.12
N GLY A 358 -16.07 -13.26 -12.80
CA GLY A 358 -17.42 -12.94 -13.29
C GLY A 358 -17.95 -14.00 -14.27
N LYS A 359 -17.15 -14.34 -15.29
CA LYS A 359 -17.55 -15.36 -16.28
C LYS A 359 -17.60 -16.77 -15.70
N GLN A 360 -16.73 -17.10 -14.74
CA GLN A 360 -16.82 -18.38 -14.04
C GLN A 360 -18.10 -18.50 -13.20
N LEU A 361 -18.55 -17.40 -12.57
CA LEU A 361 -19.81 -17.37 -11.85
C LEU A 361 -21.01 -17.47 -12.79
N GLU A 362 -20.98 -16.79 -13.94
CA GLU A 362 -21.99 -16.94 -14.98
C GLU A 362 -22.05 -18.37 -15.53
N ALA A 363 -20.90 -18.99 -15.77
CA ALA A 363 -20.82 -20.38 -16.21
C ALA A 363 -21.43 -21.35 -15.18
N LYS A 364 -21.11 -21.15 -13.89
CA LYS A 364 -21.70 -21.95 -12.80
C LYS A 364 -23.19 -21.72 -12.64
N ALA A 365 -23.67 -20.48 -12.81
CA ALA A 365 -25.12 -20.21 -12.79
C ALA A 365 -25.83 -20.90 -13.93
N LYS A 366 -25.27 -20.87 -15.15
CA LYS A 366 -25.78 -21.59 -16.31
C LYS A 366 -25.79 -23.11 -16.10
N GLU A 367 -24.70 -23.66 -15.57
CA GLU A 367 -24.59 -25.08 -15.23
C GLU A 367 -25.68 -25.50 -14.23
N ALA A 368 -25.92 -24.67 -13.20
CA ALA A 368 -26.98 -24.92 -12.22
C ALA A 368 -28.37 -24.88 -12.84
N ASP A 369 -28.64 -23.93 -13.75
CA ASP A 369 -29.91 -23.83 -14.47
C ASP A 369 -30.11 -25.02 -15.42
N ASP A 370 -29.07 -25.44 -16.13
CA ASP A 370 -29.11 -26.60 -17.03
C ASP A 370 -29.35 -27.90 -16.23
N VAL A 371 -28.70 -28.08 -15.10
CA VAL A 371 -28.95 -29.22 -14.19
C VAL A 371 -30.37 -29.18 -13.67
N GLN A 372 -30.89 -28.01 -13.28
CA GLN A 372 -32.28 -27.87 -12.82
C GLN A 372 -33.28 -28.19 -13.90
N ASN A 373 -33.02 -27.76 -15.13
CA ASN A 373 -33.87 -28.07 -16.28
C ASN A 373 -33.82 -29.57 -16.65
N THR A 374 -32.64 -30.19 -16.56
CA THR A 374 -32.47 -31.63 -16.75
C THR A 374 -33.24 -32.42 -15.69
N LEU A 375 -33.16 -32.03 -14.43
CA LEU A 375 -33.88 -32.65 -13.32
C LEU A 375 -35.40 -32.52 -13.48
N LYS A 376 -35.91 -31.42 -14.02
CA LYS A 376 -37.32 -31.23 -14.34
C LYS A 376 -37.79 -32.16 -15.45
N SER A 377 -36.91 -32.58 -16.36
CA SER A 377 -37.21 -33.44 -17.50
C SER A 377 -37.16 -34.93 -17.14
N ILE A 378 -36.57 -35.29 -16.01
CA ILE A 378 -36.52 -36.68 -15.53
C ILE A 378 -37.85 -36.99 -14.83
N PRO A 379 -38.62 -38.00 -15.33
CA PRO A 379 -39.86 -38.39 -14.69
C PRO A 379 -39.56 -38.88 -13.26
N MET A 380 -40.07 -38.18 -12.26
CA MET A 380 -39.98 -38.65 -10.89
C MET A 380 -40.74 -39.95 -10.74
N VAL A 381 -40.10 -40.97 -10.17
CA VAL A 381 -40.76 -42.24 -9.82
C VAL A 381 -41.76 -41.92 -8.70
N ILE A 382 -43.05 -41.96 -9.05
CA ILE A 382 -44.12 -41.81 -8.07
C ILE A 382 -44.26 -43.17 -7.36
N TYR A 383 -43.84 -43.23 -6.13
CA TYR A 383 -44.17 -44.37 -5.26
C TYR A 383 -45.62 -44.21 -4.86
N VAL A 384 -46.48 -45.06 -5.46
CA VAL A 384 -47.86 -45.26 -5.00
C VAL A 384 -47.77 -46.29 -3.87
N GLY A 385 -47.96 -45.84 -2.64
CA GLY A 385 -48.06 -46.69 -1.46
C GLY A 385 -49.42 -47.37 -1.37
#